data_7762bb6d79ff1a2cf092aed73cdb7774
#
_entry.id   7762bb6d79ff1a2cf092aed73cdb7774
#
_cell.length_a   1.000
_cell.length_b   1.000
_cell.length_c   1.000
_cell.angle_alpha   90.00
_cell.angle_beta   90.00
_cell.angle_gamma   90.00
#
_symmetry.space_group_name_H-M   'P 1'
#
loop_
_entity.id
_entity.type
_entity.pdbx_description
1 polymer ?
#
loop_
_entity_poly.entity_id
_entity_poly.type
_entity_poly.pdbx_seq_one_letter_code
_entity_poly.pdbx_strand_id
1 'polypeptide(L)'
;MSQRRMMPWMVRLLAALMSLACAQALAQSNPMPQHAAAGAAAVAPVPAAAASKPVARKPRPQLGISAAFAPDGALWTVGLDAQGKLFVQRATAFSVGAAPAWEAPRLLDTDGDPISADGENHPKLLFGPNAIVLIAYTKPLAKPNTGYVRMLRSIDGGRTFSRPFTVHADRQELTHRFESIAFDAKGVLHAIWIDKRDLEAAPMVGGRSSYRGAAIYRNESADAGLSFGPDTKVADHSCECCRIALGLGPDGVLRAMWRHVFEPNVRDHAFAALDTPLASVGRATFDEWRVDGCPHHGPGLAASADGFHAVWFGIRQEGANQVPGVRYTRLTADGSPVQGTLQRLPDERAEHASVAANGNRVAVVWRSVDGMTTTLKAWLSADGGRSFQLRQLAQAQGENDFPRLAQLGARIAVVWRTNNEVQVHDIQF
;
A
#
# COMPACT_ATOMS: atom_id res chain seq x y z
N MET A 1 -3.11 2.73 -71.36
CA MET A 1 -4.52 2.44 -71.60
C MET A 1 -5.17 2.51 -70.24
N SER A 2 -5.68 3.74 -69.85
CA SER A 2 -7.02 4.29 -70.04
C SER A 2 -8.08 3.36 -69.40
N GLN A 3 -8.88 3.79 -68.42
CA GLN A 3 -9.73 4.95 -68.14
C GLN A 3 -10.14 4.88 -66.65
N ARG A 4 -10.09 5.85 -65.80
CA ARG A 4 -10.98 7.04 -65.56
C ARG A 4 -12.46 6.77 -65.68
N ARG A 5 -13.17 6.97 -64.55
CA ARG A 5 -14.40 7.83 -64.36
C ARG A 5 -14.90 7.61 -62.90
N MET A 6 -14.89 8.58 -62.02
CA MET A 6 -15.66 9.83 -61.84
C MET A 6 -17.03 9.61 -61.17
N MET A 7 -17.17 10.27 -60.01
CA MET A 7 -18.41 10.61 -59.27
C MET A 7 -19.50 11.25 -60.15
N PRO A 8 -20.78 11.38 -59.72
CA PRO A 8 -21.18 12.52 -58.89
C PRO A 8 -22.32 12.20 -57.89
N TRP A 9 -22.37 12.85 -56.76
CA TRP A 9 -23.12 14.04 -56.34
C TRP A 9 -24.62 14.04 -56.56
N MET A 10 -25.30 14.58 -55.50
CA MET A 10 -26.71 15.11 -55.39
C MET A 10 -27.68 14.13 -54.71
N VAL A 11 -28.57 14.49 -53.75
CA VAL A 11 -29.27 15.78 -53.51
C VAL A 11 -29.89 15.79 -52.12
N ARG A 12 -29.65 16.83 -51.37
CA ARG A 12 -30.57 17.80 -50.74
C ARG A 12 -31.84 17.33 -50.02
N LEU A 13 -31.91 17.76 -48.77
CA LEU A 13 -32.95 18.56 -48.08
C LEU A 13 -34.41 18.17 -48.28
N LEU A 14 -35.09 17.91 -47.15
CA LEU A 14 -36.43 18.42 -46.89
C LEU A 14 -36.57 18.76 -45.40
N ALA A 15 -36.59 20.04 -45.11
CA ALA A 15 -37.12 20.67 -43.91
C ALA A 15 -38.59 21.09 -44.24
N ALA A 16 -39.48 20.91 -43.28
CA ALA A 16 -40.66 21.76 -43.04
C ALA A 16 -41.53 21.13 -41.96
N LEU A 17 -41.58 21.76 -40.77
CA LEU A 17 -42.75 22.53 -40.31
C LEU A 17 -44.09 21.76 -40.14
N MET A 18 -44.46 21.58 -38.86
CA MET A 18 -45.84 21.75 -38.36
C MET A 18 -45.74 21.99 -36.84
N SER A 19 -45.85 23.20 -36.39
CA SER A 19 -46.96 24.05 -35.99
C SER A 19 -47.70 23.55 -34.74
N LEU A 20 -47.54 24.32 -33.69
CA LEU A 20 -48.40 24.63 -32.56
C LEU A 20 -49.83 24.08 -32.64
N ALA A 21 -50.23 23.39 -31.54
CA ALA A 21 -51.61 23.44 -31.03
C ALA A 21 -51.57 23.53 -29.52
N CYS A 22 -51.89 24.70 -29.01
CA CYS A 22 -52.24 25.00 -27.63
C CYS A 22 -53.59 24.33 -27.32
N ALA A 23 -53.66 23.58 -26.23
CA ALA A 23 -54.93 23.33 -25.54
C ALA A 23 -54.74 23.44 -24.05
N GLN A 24 -55.25 24.49 -23.48
CA GLN A 24 -55.45 24.76 -22.07
C GLN A 24 -56.44 23.72 -21.50
N ALA A 25 -56.01 23.03 -20.42
CA ALA A 25 -56.97 22.36 -19.55
C ALA A 25 -56.84 22.98 -18.15
N LEU A 26 -57.94 23.54 -17.73
CA LEU A 26 -58.18 24.28 -16.50
C LEU A 26 -57.91 23.43 -15.26
N ALA A 27 -57.26 24.07 -14.30
CA ALA A 27 -57.10 23.61 -12.96
C ALA A 27 -58.45 23.42 -12.25
N GLN A 28 -58.67 22.24 -11.68
CA GLN A 28 -59.61 22.06 -10.59
C GLN A 28 -58.82 21.76 -9.33
N SER A 29 -58.72 22.76 -8.45
CA SER A 29 -58.17 22.66 -7.11
C SER A 29 -59.21 22.00 -6.17
N ASN A 30 -58.87 20.82 -5.67
CA ASN A 30 -59.52 20.27 -4.49
C ASN A 30 -58.78 20.72 -3.26
N PRO A 31 -59.49 21.23 -2.21
CA PRO A 31 -58.85 21.65 -0.97
C PRO A 31 -58.44 20.44 -0.11
N MET A 32 -57.19 20.38 0.29
CA MET A 32 -56.71 19.46 1.32
C MET A 32 -57.28 19.86 2.69
N PRO A 33 -57.62 18.91 3.56
CA PRO A 33 -58.10 19.22 4.92
C PRO A 33 -56.94 19.75 5.77
N GLN A 34 -57.20 20.89 6.43
CA GLN A 34 -56.34 21.48 7.45
C GLN A 34 -56.32 20.54 8.67
N HIS A 35 -55.19 19.89 8.94
CA HIS A 35 -54.95 19.28 10.23
C HIS A 35 -54.49 20.39 11.22
N ALA A 36 -55.21 20.47 12.30
CA ALA A 36 -54.97 21.37 13.42
C ALA A 36 -53.56 21.22 13.96
N ALA A 37 -52.93 22.36 14.22
CA ALA A 37 -51.64 22.46 14.91
C ALA A 37 -51.78 21.89 16.34
N ALA A 38 -51.21 20.72 16.58
CA ALA A 38 -50.93 20.20 17.90
C ALA A 38 -49.69 20.93 18.47
N GLY A 39 -49.85 21.50 19.66
CA GLY A 39 -48.86 22.34 20.30
C GLY A 39 -47.48 21.69 20.42
N ALA A 40 -46.47 22.47 20.10
CA ALA A 40 -45.09 22.13 20.34
C ALA A 40 -44.82 22.04 21.85
N ALA A 41 -44.74 20.84 22.38
CA ALA A 41 -44.17 20.62 23.70
C ALA A 41 -42.68 20.96 23.66
N ALA A 42 -42.25 21.91 24.46
CA ALA A 42 -40.86 22.30 24.62
C ALA A 42 -40.07 21.06 25.11
N VAL A 43 -39.20 20.54 24.26
CA VAL A 43 -38.23 19.52 24.66
C VAL A 43 -37.19 20.21 25.53
N ALA A 44 -37.12 19.81 26.81
CA ALA A 44 -36.09 20.27 27.71
C ALA A 44 -34.70 19.93 27.16
N PRO A 45 -33.68 20.79 27.28
CA PRO A 45 -32.34 20.51 26.83
C PRO A 45 -31.78 19.29 27.58
N VAL A 46 -31.39 18.25 26.84
CA VAL A 46 -30.65 17.10 27.39
C VAL A 46 -29.35 17.67 27.95
N PRO A 47 -29.01 17.43 29.24
CA PRO A 47 -27.75 17.90 29.78
C PRO A 47 -26.61 17.31 28.95
N ALA A 48 -25.72 18.19 28.47
CA ALA A 48 -24.51 17.79 27.77
C ALA A 48 -23.74 16.81 28.64
N ALA A 49 -23.59 15.57 28.16
CA ALA A 49 -22.76 14.57 28.81
C ALA A 49 -21.36 15.18 29.00
N ALA A 50 -20.93 15.27 30.27
CA ALA A 50 -19.61 15.76 30.60
C ALA A 50 -18.58 14.98 29.77
N ALA A 51 -17.83 15.69 28.94
CA ALA A 51 -16.78 15.10 28.13
C ALA A 51 -15.79 14.42 29.09
N SER A 52 -15.82 13.09 29.13
CA SER A 52 -14.85 12.30 29.86
C SER A 52 -13.46 12.65 29.34
N LYS A 53 -12.55 13.05 30.23
CA LYS A 53 -11.16 13.30 29.89
C LYS A 53 -10.65 12.10 29.09
N PRO A 54 -9.95 12.30 27.94
CA PRO A 54 -9.42 11.20 27.17
C PRO A 54 -8.51 10.36 28.08
N VAL A 55 -8.87 9.11 28.30
CA VAL A 55 -7.97 8.17 28.96
C VAL A 55 -6.75 8.04 28.07
N ALA A 56 -5.59 8.43 28.59
CA ALA A 56 -4.33 8.28 27.87
C ALA A 56 -4.15 6.80 27.51
N ARG A 57 -4.39 6.44 26.25
CA ARG A 57 -4.16 5.09 25.77
C ARG A 57 -2.66 4.82 25.85
N LYS A 58 -2.26 3.70 26.46
CA LYS A 58 -0.87 3.25 26.42
C LYS A 58 -0.41 3.21 24.96
N PRO A 59 0.80 3.71 24.66
CA PRO A 59 1.37 3.59 23.31
C PRO A 59 1.32 2.12 22.86
N ARG A 60 0.85 1.87 21.65
CA ARG A 60 0.89 0.52 21.09
C ARG A 60 2.34 0.08 20.88
N PRO A 61 2.68 -1.20 21.10
CA PRO A 61 4.01 -1.72 20.80
C PRO A 61 4.36 -1.46 19.33
N GLN A 62 5.58 -1.03 19.07
CA GLN A 62 6.12 -0.83 17.72
C GLN A 62 6.67 -2.16 17.21
N LEU A 63 5.77 -3.06 16.76
CA LEU A 63 6.10 -4.43 16.37
C LEU A 63 6.51 -4.58 14.90
N GLY A 64 6.39 -3.53 14.10
CA GLY A 64 6.67 -3.58 12.67
C GLY A 64 8.10 -4.05 12.38
N ILE A 65 8.23 -5.14 11.59
CA ILE A 65 9.51 -5.68 11.13
C ILE A 65 9.58 -5.79 9.61
N SER A 66 10.80 -5.87 9.09
CA SER A 66 11.10 -6.42 7.78
C SER A 66 11.84 -7.74 7.91
N ALA A 67 11.68 -8.60 6.90
CA ALA A 67 12.44 -9.83 6.78
C ALA A 67 12.91 -10.03 5.35
N ALA A 68 14.13 -10.50 5.18
CA ALA A 68 14.71 -10.83 3.89
C ALA A 68 15.72 -11.98 4.01
N PHE A 69 15.84 -12.79 2.97
CA PHE A 69 16.95 -13.73 2.86
C PHE A 69 18.21 -12.98 2.36
N ALA A 70 19.31 -13.19 3.04
CA ALA A 70 20.62 -12.81 2.54
C ALA A 70 21.04 -13.73 1.37
N PRO A 71 22.01 -13.32 0.53
CA PRO A 71 22.48 -14.14 -0.60
C PRO A 71 23.04 -15.50 -0.18
N ASP A 72 23.53 -15.66 1.06
CA ASP A 72 23.98 -16.92 1.62
C ASP A 72 22.86 -17.85 2.14
N GLY A 73 21.60 -17.44 2.00
CA GLY A 73 20.43 -18.19 2.44
C GLY A 73 20.02 -17.97 3.88
N ALA A 74 20.76 -17.18 4.68
CA ALA A 74 20.38 -16.83 6.02
C ALA A 74 19.15 -15.89 6.02
N LEU A 75 18.21 -16.11 6.93
CA LEU A 75 17.08 -15.22 7.10
C LEU A 75 17.46 -14.09 8.08
N TRP A 76 17.20 -12.86 7.66
CA TRP A 76 17.43 -11.68 8.50
C TRP A 76 16.12 -10.97 8.80
N THR A 77 16.05 -10.37 9.99
CA THR A 77 14.97 -9.45 10.37
C THR A 77 15.56 -8.13 10.87
N VAL A 78 14.80 -7.05 10.68
CA VAL A 78 15.08 -5.73 11.25
C VAL A 78 13.80 -5.21 11.91
N GLY A 79 13.93 -4.61 13.10
CA GLY A 79 12.79 -4.08 13.85
C GLY A 79 13.25 -3.31 15.07
N LEU A 80 12.34 -2.98 15.98
CA LEU A 80 12.63 -2.32 17.24
C LEU A 80 12.56 -3.30 18.41
N ASP A 81 13.49 -3.17 19.36
CA ASP A 81 13.38 -3.84 20.65
C ASP A 81 12.32 -3.18 21.56
N ALA A 82 12.16 -3.68 22.76
CA ALA A 82 11.22 -3.14 23.73
C ALA A 82 11.54 -1.71 24.21
N GLN A 83 12.77 -1.25 23.99
CA GLN A 83 13.24 0.10 24.30
C GLN A 83 13.17 1.04 23.09
N GLY A 84 12.65 0.57 21.95
CA GLY A 84 12.54 1.34 20.72
C GLY A 84 13.87 1.49 19.96
N LYS A 85 14.87 0.62 20.26
CA LYS A 85 16.15 0.62 19.56
C LYS A 85 16.10 -0.29 18.33
N LEU A 86 16.68 0.17 17.24
CA LEU A 86 16.77 -0.60 16.00
C LEU A 86 17.70 -1.78 16.18
N PHE A 87 17.24 -2.97 15.83
CA PHE A 87 18.07 -4.17 15.81
C PHE A 87 18.03 -4.87 14.46
N VAL A 88 19.07 -5.64 14.18
CA VAL A 88 19.07 -6.70 13.18
C VAL A 88 19.28 -8.04 13.88
N GLN A 89 18.66 -9.08 13.34
CA GLN A 89 18.81 -10.44 13.83
C GLN A 89 18.90 -11.40 12.65
N ARG A 90 19.82 -12.38 12.74
CA ARG A 90 20.08 -13.36 11.70
C ARG A 90 19.76 -14.76 12.19
N ALA A 91 19.17 -15.57 11.33
CA ALA A 91 19.03 -17.01 11.56
C ALA A 91 19.98 -17.75 10.63
N THR A 92 20.94 -18.48 11.20
CA THR A 92 21.97 -19.21 10.44
C THR A 92 21.51 -20.58 9.99
N ALA A 93 20.64 -21.23 10.78
CA ALA A 93 20.03 -22.51 10.43
C ALA A 93 18.51 -22.32 10.27
N PHE A 94 18.06 -22.45 9.05
CA PHE A 94 16.66 -22.42 8.71
C PHE A 94 16.40 -23.54 7.71
N SER A 95 15.91 -24.66 8.19
CA SER A 95 15.49 -25.80 7.38
C SER A 95 13.97 -25.89 7.32
N VAL A 96 13.45 -26.49 6.27
CA VAL A 96 12.02 -26.74 6.10
C VAL A 96 11.46 -27.49 7.32
N GLY A 97 10.42 -26.93 7.94
CA GLY A 97 9.74 -27.55 9.08
C GLY A 97 10.42 -27.41 10.45
N ALA A 98 11.56 -26.70 10.52
CA ALA A 98 12.22 -26.37 11.79
C ALA A 98 12.10 -24.89 12.12
N ALA A 99 12.00 -24.55 13.40
CA ALA A 99 12.10 -23.17 13.83
C ALA A 99 13.51 -22.62 13.52
N PRO A 100 13.63 -21.35 13.09
CA PRO A 100 14.94 -20.77 12.83
C PRO A 100 15.78 -20.66 14.11
N ALA A 101 17.07 -21.00 14.00
CA ALA A 101 18.02 -20.75 15.07
C ALA A 101 18.51 -19.29 14.98
N TRP A 102 17.91 -18.43 15.76
CA TRP A 102 18.25 -17.00 15.79
C TRP A 102 19.56 -16.76 16.57
N GLU A 103 20.44 -15.98 15.96
CA GLU A 103 21.55 -15.36 16.68
C GLU A 103 20.99 -14.30 17.66
N ALA A 104 21.81 -13.86 18.61
CA ALA A 104 21.45 -12.72 19.46
C ALA A 104 21.16 -11.46 18.61
N PRO A 105 20.10 -10.70 18.91
CA PRO A 105 19.85 -9.46 18.19
C PRO A 105 20.98 -8.46 18.41
N ARG A 106 21.40 -7.81 17.33
CA ARG A 106 22.44 -6.79 17.36
C ARG A 106 21.81 -5.42 17.19
N LEU A 107 22.02 -4.55 18.16
CA LEU A 107 21.55 -3.17 18.11
C LEU A 107 22.38 -2.37 17.11
N LEU A 108 21.72 -1.48 16.40
CA LEU A 108 22.32 -0.56 15.44
C LEU A 108 22.34 0.86 16.01
N ASP A 109 23.44 1.56 15.79
CA ASP A 109 23.53 2.97 16.14
C ASP A 109 22.77 3.82 15.13
N THR A 110 21.74 4.52 15.60
CA THR A 110 20.90 5.42 14.83
C THR A 110 21.11 6.89 15.19
N ASP A 111 22.22 7.25 15.83
CA ASP A 111 22.49 8.60 16.36
C ASP A 111 21.35 9.11 17.27
N GLY A 112 20.67 8.19 17.96
CA GLY A 112 19.55 8.52 18.83
C GLY A 112 18.23 8.88 18.11
N ASP A 113 18.11 8.65 16.80
CA ASP A 113 16.87 8.85 16.06
C ASP A 113 15.72 8.05 16.70
N PRO A 114 14.56 8.66 17.00
CA PRO A 114 13.33 7.93 17.20
C PRO A 114 12.94 7.25 15.88
N ILE A 115 12.30 6.07 15.95
CA ILE A 115 11.96 5.30 14.76
C ILE A 115 10.50 4.91 14.79
N SER A 116 9.81 5.06 13.65
CA SER A 116 8.48 4.52 13.45
C SER A 116 8.57 3.07 13.01
N ALA A 117 7.85 2.18 13.68
CA ALA A 117 7.77 0.76 13.34
C ALA A 117 6.36 0.23 13.54
N ASP A 118 5.37 0.94 13.00
CA ASP A 118 4.01 0.43 12.85
C ASP A 118 3.89 -0.47 11.60
N GLY A 119 2.83 -1.25 11.50
CA GLY A 119 2.69 -2.26 10.45
C GLY A 119 2.77 -1.75 9.01
N GLU A 120 2.31 -0.53 8.72
CA GLU A 120 2.42 0.05 7.37
C GLU A 120 3.75 0.80 7.19
N ASN A 121 4.29 1.41 8.24
CA ASN A 121 5.49 2.22 8.23
C ASN A 121 6.57 1.61 9.13
N HIS A 122 7.15 0.50 8.70
CA HIS A 122 8.16 -0.28 9.42
C HIS A 122 9.54 -0.13 8.78
N PRO A 123 10.65 -0.37 9.51
CA PRO A 123 11.99 -0.37 8.92
C PRO A 123 12.08 -1.37 7.75
N LYS A 124 12.83 -1.04 6.71
CA LYS A 124 13.05 -1.87 5.52
C LYS A 124 14.44 -2.47 5.55
N LEU A 125 14.58 -3.72 5.13
CA LEU A 125 15.84 -4.44 4.98
C LEU A 125 15.99 -4.86 3.51
N LEU A 126 17.11 -4.51 2.89
CA LEU A 126 17.40 -4.84 1.51
C LEU A 126 18.86 -5.28 1.37
N PHE A 127 19.08 -6.42 0.73
CA PHE A 127 20.39 -6.88 0.31
C PHE A 127 20.66 -6.42 -1.13
N GLY A 128 21.83 -5.86 -1.35
CA GLY A 128 22.29 -5.40 -2.66
C GLY A 128 23.50 -6.20 -3.16
N PRO A 129 24.07 -5.83 -4.30
CA PRO A 129 25.28 -6.44 -4.84
C PRO A 129 26.49 -6.16 -3.93
N ASN A 130 27.56 -6.94 -4.09
CA ASN A 130 28.86 -6.72 -3.42
C ASN A 130 28.77 -6.56 -1.89
N ALA A 131 28.01 -7.44 -1.24
CA ALA A 131 27.83 -7.45 0.22
C ALA A 131 27.18 -6.15 0.80
N ILE A 132 26.51 -5.37 -0.01
CA ILE A 132 25.70 -4.22 0.43
C ILE A 132 24.50 -4.71 1.23
N VAL A 133 24.27 -4.09 2.41
CA VAL A 133 23.04 -4.23 3.18
C VAL A 133 22.53 -2.82 3.50
N LEU A 134 21.25 -2.59 3.19
CA LEU A 134 20.59 -1.32 3.41
C LEU A 134 19.46 -1.49 4.42
N ILE A 135 19.35 -0.55 5.34
CA ILE A 135 18.23 -0.45 6.27
C ILE A 135 17.66 0.96 6.15
N ALA A 136 16.43 1.09 5.68
CA ALA A 136 15.72 2.36 5.65
C ALA A 136 14.64 2.39 6.73
N TYR A 137 14.40 3.57 7.31
CA TYR A 137 13.37 3.77 8.32
C TYR A 137 12.87 5.21 8.32
N THR A 138 11.65 5.41 8.80
CA THR A 138 11.12 6.74 9.07
C THR A 138 11.56 7.20 10.47
N LYS A 139 12.26 8.36 10.54
CA LYS A 139 12.49 9.13 11.75
C LYS A 139 11.32 10.11 11.94
N PRO A 140 10.42 9.93 12.92
CA PRO A 140 9.42 10.92 13.27
C PRO A 140 10.06 12.25 13.71
N LEU A 141 9.43 13.37 13.35
CA LEU A 141 9.84 14.71 13.78
C LEU A 141 8.90 15.25 14.87
N ALA A 142 9.13 16.49 15.31
CA ALA A 142 8.37 17.07 16.42
C ALA A 142 6.91 17.32 16.06
N LYS A 143 6.63 17.80 14.84
CA LYS A 143 5.25 17.98 14.34
C LYS A 143 4.61 16.60 14.09
N PRO A 144 3.39 16.33 14.59
CA PRO A 144 2.72 15.05 14.36
C PRO A 144 2.60 14.69 12.89
N ASN A 145 2.74 13.41 12.57
CA ASN A 145 2.67 12.86 11.21
C ASN A 145 3.76 13.35 10.24
N THR A 146 4.79 14.03 10.73
CA THR A 146 5.97 14.39 9.93
C THR A 146 7.11 13.40 10.17
N GLY A 147 8.04 13.33 9.24
CA GLY A 147 9.18 12.42 9.35
C GLY A 147 10.17 12.56 8.21
N TYR A 148 11.37 12.01 8.43
CA TYR A 148 12.40 11.87 7.40
C TYR A 148 12.66 10.41 7.09
N VAL A 149 12.86 10.10 5.82
CA VAL A 149 13.39 8.79 5.39
C VAL A 149 14.89 8.78 5.67
N ARG A 150 15.30 7.92 6.59
CA ARG A 150 16.68 7.70 6.99
C ARG A 150 17.18 6.37 6.48
N MET A 151 18.49 6.25 6.27
CA MET A 151 19.11 5.01 5.81
C MET A 151 20.42 4.75 6.54
N LEU A 152 20.67 3.48 6.87
CA LEU A 152 21.95 2.91 7.26
C LEU A 152 22.45 2.05 6.11
N ARG A 153 23.74 2.11 5.83
CA ARG A 153 24.40 1.35 4.77
C ARG A 153 25.56 0.52 5.31
N SER A 154 25.63 -0.72 4.93
CA SER A 154 26.76 -1.62 5.16
C SER A 154 27.39 -2.00 3.82
N ILE A 155 28.70 -2.18 3.80
CA ILE A 155 29.50 -2.64 2.65
C ILE A 155 30.23 -3.96 2.92
N ASP A 156 29.99 -4.56 4.07
CA ASP A 156 30.72 -5.73 4.58
C ASP A 156 29.76 -6.89 4.98
N GLY A 157 28.60 -6.97 4.32
CA GLY A 157 27.58 -8.00 4.57
C GLY A 157 26.85 -7.79 5.89
N GLY A 158 26.72 -6.53 6.32
CA GLY A 158 26.00 -6.16 7.54
C GLY A 158 26.83 -6.34 8.81
N ARG A 159 28.15 -6.50 8.75
CA ARG A 159 28.99 -6.55 9.95
C ARG A 159 29.07 -5.19 10.62
N THR A 160 29.25 -4.13 9.84
CA THR A 160 29.20 -2.74 10.28
C THR A 160 28.22 -1.93 9.45
N PHE A 161 27.70 -0.85 10.01
CA PHE A 161 26.82 0.08 9.32
C PHE A 161 27.34 1.52 9.45
N SER A 162 27.08 2.33 8.44
CA SER A 162 27.31 3.77 8.47
C SER A 162 26.49 4.44 9.58
N ARG A 163 26.80 5.70 9.88
CA ARG A 163 25.84 6.56 10.55
C ARG A 163 24.59 6.74 9.67
N PRO A 164 23.42 6.99 10.27
CA PRO A 164 22.20 7.22 9.50
C PRO A 164 22.28 8.55 8.73
N PHE A 165 21.81 8.55 7.50
CA PHE A 165 21.69 9.75 6.68
C PHE A 165 20.30 9.87 6.09
N THR A 166 19.89 11.08 5.68
CA THR A 166 18.58 11.32 5.08
C THR A 166 18.64 11.12 3.58
N VAL A 167 17.71 10.33 3.03
CA VAL A 167 17.65 9.94 1.61
C VAL A 167 17.17 11.07 0.71
N HIS A 168 16.09 11.77 1.10
CA HIS A 168 15.48 12.85 0.30
C HIS A 168 16.24 14.17 0.42
N ALA A 169 16.13 15.03 -0.59
CA ALA A 169 16.78 16.33 -0.63
C ALA A 169 16.01 17.40 0.17
N ASP A 170 14.67 17.34 0.21
CA ASP A 170 13.84 18.24 1.01
C ASP A 170 14.11 18.02 2.51
N ARG A 171 14.23 19.12 3.26
CA ARG A 171 14.51 19.13 4.70
C ARG A 171 13.45 19.86 5.53
N GLN A 172 12.32 20.21 4.92
CA GLN A 172 11.21 20.80 5.62
C GLN A 172 10.61 19.80 6.63
N GLU A 173 10.05 20.31 7.74
CA GLU A 173 9.37 19.47 8.73
C GLU A 173 7.99 19.03 8.23
N LEU A 174 8.01 18.13 7.24
CA LEU A 174 6.86 17.60 6.54
C LEU A 174 6.80 16.07 6.62
N THR A 175 5.80 15.49 5.97
CA THR A 175 5.72 14.04 5.80
C THR A 175 6.65 13.59 4.68
N HIS A 176 7.70 12.86 5.03
CA HIS A 176 8.51 12.01 4.15
C HIS A 176 8.53 10.65 4.85
N ARG A 177 7.49 9.82 4.59
CA ARG A 177 7.22 8.60 5.37
C ARG A 177 6.74 7.46 4.45
N PHE A 178 6.57 6.28 5.02
CA PHE A 178 6.08 5.09 4.32
C PHE A 178 6.99 4.69 3.15
N GLU A 179 8.29 4.80 3.39
CA GLU A 179 9.30 4.49 2.39
C GLU A 179 9.26 3.02 1.97
N SER A 180 9.62 2.79 0.72
CA SER A 180 9.99 1.49 0.16
C SER A 180 11.27 1.63 -0.65
N ILE A 181 12.12 0.60 -0.61
CA ILE A 181 13.41 0.56 -1.30
C ILE A 181 13.55 -0.73 -2.10
N ALA A 182 14.10 -0.64 -3.29
CA ALA A 182 14.43 -1.81 -4.12
C ALA A 182 15.52 -1.45 -5.14
N PHE A 183 16.26 -2.47 -5.60
CA PHE A 183 17.13 -2.36 -6.76
C PHE A 183 16.35 -2.71 -8.04
N ASP A 184 16.60 -1.98 -9.11
CA ASP A 184 16.18 -2.39 -10.46
C ASP A 184 17.19 -3.41 -11.06
N ALA A 185 16.89 -3.91 -12.27
CA ALA A 185 17.75 -4.87 -12.94
C ALA A 185 19.12 -4.31 -13.38
N LYS A 186 19.27 -2.98 -13.41
CA LYS A 186 20.54 -2.30 -13.69
C LYS A 186 21.39 -2.08 -12.46
N GLY A 187 20.85 -2.44 -11.28
CA GLY A 187 21.51 -2.23 -9.98
C GLY A 187 21.36 -0.81 -9.43
N VAL A 188 20.46 0.00 -10.00
CA VAL A 188 20.09 1.30 -9.43
C VAL A 188 19.17 1.08 -8.24
N LEU A 189 19.52 1.68 -7.10
CA LEU A 189 18.67 1.69 -5.92
C LEU A 189 17.61 2.78 -6.06
N HIS A 190 16.36 2.41 -5.90
CA HIS A 190 15.24 3.34 -5.81
C HIS A 190 14.75 3.40 -4.37
N ALA A 191 14.58 4.62 -3.87
CA ALA A 191 13.84 4.91 -2.64
C ALA A 191 12.61 5.73 -3.00
N ILE A 192 11.42 5.30 -2.56
CA ILE A 192 10.14 5.94 -2.85
C ILE A 192 9.38 6.16 -1.54
N TRP A 193 8.66 7.28 -1.41
CA TRP A 193 7.95 7.63 -0.17
C TRP A 193 6.71 8.48 -0.42
N ILE A 194 5.87 8.57 0.60
CA ILE A 194 4.74 9.51 0.66
C ILE A 194 5.27 10.87 1.14
N ASP A 195 4.90 11.94 0.41
CA ASP A 195 5.40 13.28 0.60
C ASP A 195 4.27 14.31 0.61
N LYS A 196 4.29 15.22 1.58
CA LYS A 196 3.25 16.25 1.72
C LYS A 196 3.67 17.65 1.28
N ARG A 197 4.83 17.83 0.66
CA ARG A 197 5.29 19.16 0.22
C ARG A 197 4.31 19.85 -0.72
N ASP A 198 3.70 19.10 -1.64
CA ASP A 198 2.71 19.66 -2.58
C ASP A 198 1.35 19.95 -1.89
N LEU A 199 0.93 19.13 -0.95
CA LEU A 199 -0.28 19.38 -0.16
C LEU A 199 -0.14 20.65 0.69
N GLU A 200 1.01 20.83 1.35
CA GLU A 200 1.27 22.00 2.20
C GLU A 200 1.44 23.28 1.38
N ALA A 201 1.95 23.17 0.14
CA ALA A 201 2.10 24.30 -0.78
C ALA A 201 0.82 24.63 -1.57
N ALA A 202 -0.18 23.75 -1.58
CA ALA A 202 -1.38 23.88 -2.40
C ALA A 202 -2.28 25.03 -1.88
N PRO A 203 -2.91 25.80 -2.77
CA PRO A 203 -3.80 26.88 -2.36
C PRO A 203 -5.06 26.34 -1.68
N MET A 204 -5.54 27.07 -0.69
CA MET A 204 -6.82 26.81 -0.04
C MET A 204 -7.95 27.45 -0.86
N VAL A 205 -8.94 26.67 -1.24
CA VAL A 205 -10.14 27.11 -1.96
C VAL A 205 -11.37 26.78 -1.12
N GLY A 206 -12.13 27.76 -0.70
CA GLY A 206 -13.31 27.58 0.16
C GLY A 206 -13.01 26.90 1.48
N GLY A 207 -11.81 27.13 2.06
CA GLY A 207 -11.37 26.52 3.33
C GLY A 207 -10.89 25.08 3.24
N ARG A 208 -10.74 24.53 2.03
CA ARG A 208 -10.19 23.20 1.76
C ARG A 208 -8.98 23.27 0.85
N SER A 209 -8.00 22.38 1.02
CA SER A 209 -6.92 22.26 0.06
C SER A 209 -7.46 21.80 -1.29
N SER A 210 -6.94 22.41 -2.37
CA SER A 210 -7.19 21.96 -3.73
C SER A 210 -6.47 20.62 -4.05
N TYR A 211 -5.55 20.19 -3.18
CA TYR A 211 -4.77 18.97 -3.33
C TYR A 211 -5.39 17.82 -2.53
N ARG A 212 -5.53 16.64 -3.14
CA ARG A 212 -6.11 15.46 -2.50
C ARG A 212 -5.02 14.56 -1.95
N GLY A 213 -4.95 14.43 -0.61
CA GLY A 213 -3.96 13.57 0.04
C GLY A 213 -2.54 14.08 -0.09
N ALA A 214 -1.58 13.21 -0.40
CA ALA A 214 -0.16 13.49 -0.52
C ALA A 214 0.34 13.25 -1.96
N ALA A 215 1.63 13.49 -2.21
CA ALA A 215 2.32 13.06 -3.42
C ALA A 215 3.12 11.78 -3.17
N ILE A 216 3.54 11.11 -4.24
CA ILE A 216 4.57 10.09 -4.24
C ILE A 216 5.83 10.71 -4.84
N TYR A 217 6.92 10.65 -4.08
CA TYR A 217 8.26 11.05 -4.52
C TYR A 217 9.22 9.88 -4.48
N ARG A 218 10.25 9.95 -5.30
CA ARG A 218 11.36 8.99 -5.33
C ARG A 218 12.70 9.70 -5.43
N ASN A 219 13.75 8.97 -5.08
CA ASN A 219 15.12 9.31 -5.34
C ASN A 219 15.90 8.05 -5.77
N GLU A 220 16.97 8.23 -6.50
CA GLU A 220 17.76 7.15 -7.08
C GLU A 220 19.22 7.25 -6.64
N SER A 221 19.85 6.08 -6.52
CA SER A 221 21.27 5.95 -6.24
C SER A 221 21.90 4.95 -7.21
N ALA A 222 22.88 5.40 -7.98
CA ALA A 222 23.65 4.54 -8.89
C ALA A 222 24.85 3.87 -8.21
N ASP A 223 25.14 4.20 -6.95
CA ASP A 223 26.27 3.74 -6.16
C ASP A 223 25.85 2.93 -4.91
N ALA A 224 24.70 2.25 -5.03
CA ALA A 224 24.13 1.38 -4.01
C ALA A 224 23.94 2.10 -2.65
N GLY A 225 23.39 3.30 -2.68
CA GLY A 225 23.01 4.06 -1.49
C GLY A 225 24.14 4.87 -0.85
N LEU A 226 25.25 5.08 -1.53
CA LEU A 226 26.30 6.00 -1.04
C LEU A 226 25.89 7.46 -1.25
N SER A 227 25.33 7.78 -2.40
CA SER A 227 24.76 9.09 -2.72
C SER A 227 23.41 8.94 -3.43
N PHE A 228 22.61 10.00 -3.35
CA PHE A 228 21.28 10.07 -3.99
C PHE A 228 21.18 11.30 -4.89
N GLY A 229 20.44 11.16 -5.97
CA GLY A 229 20.11 12.25 -6.89
C GLY A 229 19.08 13.23 -6.32
N PRO A 230 18.44 14.03 -7.19
CA PRO A 230 17.36 14.92 -6.79
C PRO A 230 16.07 14.14 -6.52
N ASP A 231 15.22 14.69 -5.63
CA ASP A 231 13.87 14.18 -5.45
C ASP A 231 13.03 14.37 -6.72
N THR A 232 12.42 13.31 -7.20
CA THR A 232 11.58 13.31 -8.40
C THR A 232 10.17 12.92 -8.05
N LYS A 233 9.17 13.73 -8.44
CA LYS A 233 7.77 13.40 -8.24
C LYS A 233 7.36 12.25 -9.18
N VAL A 234 6.68 11.24 -8.62
CA VAL A 234 6.08 10.12 -9.35
C VAL A 234 4.61 10.39 -9.63
N ALA A 235 3.87 10.87 -8.62
CA ALA A 235 2.43 11.11 -8.74
C ALA A 235 1.94 12.13 -7.72
N ASP A 236 0.87 12.83 -8.08
CA ASP A 236 0.03 13.60 -7.16
C ASP A 236 -1.04 12.70 -6.52
N HIS A 237 -1.74 13.20 -5.51
CA HIS A 237 -2.99 12.66 -4.98
C HIS A 237 -2.92 11.22 -4.43
N SER A 238 -1.89 10.92 -3.67
CA SER A 238 -1.76 9.64 -2.94
C SER A 238 -2.54 9.65 -1.62
N CYS A 239 -2.93 8.48 -1.16
CA CYS A 239 -3.31 8.27 0.24
C CYS A 239 -2.10 8.49 1.16
N GLU A 240 -2.33 9.08 2.35
CA GLU A 240 -1.27 9.60 3.21
C GLU A 240 -0.66 8.57 4.18
N CYS A 241 -1.16 7.33 4.20
CA CYS A 241 -0.93 6.42 5.32
C CYS A 241 -0.79 4.95 4.96
N CYS A 242 -0.58 4.63 3.69
CA CYS A 242 -0.49 3.24 3.24
C CYS A 242 0.89 2.97 2.66
N ARG A 243 1.44 1.76 2.91
CA ARG A 243 2.69 1.34 2.30
C ARG A 243 2.61 1.36 0.78
N ILE A 244 3.75 1.56 0.14
CA ILE A 244 3.93 1.47 -1.31
C ILE A 244 4.53 0.09 -1.60
N ALA A 245 3.92 -0.67 -2.50
CA ALA A 245 4.48 -1.94 -2.96
C ALA A 245 5.39 -1.70 -4.17
N LEU A 246 6.55 -2.36 -4.19
CA LEU A 246 7.48 -2.37 -5.31
C LEU A 246 7.57 -3.77 -5.91
N GLY A 247 7.65 -3.86 -7.23
CA GLY A 247 7.86 -5.09 -7.96
C GLY A 247 8.77 -4.87 -9.17
N LEU A 248 9.70 -5.78 -9.39
CA LEU A 248 10.55 -5.76 -10.58
C LEU A 248 9.80 -6.41 -11.75
N GLY A 249 9.53 -5.65 -12.79
CA GLY A 249 8.85 -6.14 -13.97
C GLY A 249 9.68 -7.13 -14.79
N PRO A 250 9.05 -7.88 -15.72
CA PRO A 250 9.76 -8.83 -16.58
C PRO A 250 10.77 -8.16 -17.52
N ASP A 251 10.63 -6.87 -17.75
CA ASP A 251 11.55 -6.00 -18.50
C ASP A 251 12.70 -5.41 -17.66
N GLY A 252 12.78 -5.77 -16.38
CA GLY A 252 13.79 -5.27 -15.45
C GLY A 252 13.54 -3.87 -14.91
N VAL A 253 12.38 -3.28 -15.20
CA VAL A 253 11.98 -1.97 -14.67
C VAL A 253 11.16 -2.14 -13.39
N LEU A 254 11.49 -1.37 -12.36
CA LEU A 254 10.69 -1.33 -11.14
C LEU A 254 9.34 -0.68 -11.40
N ARG A 255 8.32 -1.26 -10.78
CA ARG A 255 6.96 -0.71 -10.71
C ARG A 255 6.58 -0.47 -9.26
N ALA A 256 5.81 0.59 -9.07
CA ALA A 256 5.20 0.91 -7.80
C ALA A 256 3.68 0.80 -7.88
N MET A 257 3.08 0.24 -6.83
CA MET A 257 1.63 0.22 -6.62
C MET A 257 1.33 0.84 -5.26
N TRP A 258 0.40 1.79 -5.22
CA TRP A 258 0.02 2.48 -3.98
C TRP A 258 -1.45 2.84 -3.99
N ARG A 259 -2.01 3.11 -2.80
CA ARG A 259 -3.38 3.63 -2.71
C ARG A 259 -3.39 5.10 -3.15
N HIS A 260 -4.16 5.38 -4.17
CA HIS A 260 -4.34 6.70 -4.78
C HIS A 260 -5.68 7.31 -4.42
N VAL A 261 -5.84 8.62 -4.62
CA VAL A 261 -7.09 9.33 -4.43
C VAL A 261 -7.58 9.86 -5.78
N PHE A 262 -8.26 8.98 -6.52
CA PHE A 262 -8.88 9.37 -7.80
C PHE A 262 -10.09 10.27 -7.58
N GLU A 263 -10.46 11.07 -8.61
CA GLU A 263 -11.66 11.90 -8.57
C GLU A 263 -12.93 11.05 -8.39
N PRO A 264 -13.93 11.53 -7.63
CA PRO A 264 -13.94 12.71 -6.74
C PRO A 264 -13.37 12.46 -5.34
N ASN A 265 -13.06 11.26 -4.93
CA ASN A 265 -12.44 10.77 -3.68
C ASN A 265 -12.49 9.23 -3.65
N VAL A 266 -12.08 8.60 -4.75
CA VAL A 266 -12.05 7.15 -4.87
C VAL A 266 -10.68 6.63 -4.45
N ARG A 267 -10.63 5.72 -3.47
CA ARG A 267 -9.41 5.17 -2.83
C ARG A 267 -8.99 3.85 -3.46
N ASP A 268 -8.82 3.83 -4.76
CA ASP A 268 -8.28 2.69 -5.49
C ASP A 268 -6.74 2.77 -5.62
N HIS A 269 -6.15 1.77 -6.26
CA HIS A 269 -4.70 1.71 -6.37
C HIS A 269 -4.22 2.20 -7.73
N ALA A 270 -3.21 3.05 -7.69
CA ALA A 270 -2.44 3.47 -8.85
C ALA A 270 -1.24 2.56 -9.05
N PHE A 271 -0.73 2.56 -10.28
CA PHE A 271 0.43 1.80 -10.72
C PHE A 271 1.26 2.65 -11.68
N ALA A 272 2.57 2.63 -11.52
CA ALA A 272 3.48 3.35 -12.40
C ALA A 272 4.84 2.65 -12.52
N ALA A 273 5.46 2.78 -13.68
CA ALA A 273 6.88 2.44 -13.88
C ALA A 273 7.76 3.53 -13.26
N LEU A 274 8.93 3.15 -12.76
CA LEU A 274 9.86 4.07 -12.09
C LEU A 274 11.08 4.45 -12.97
N ASP A 275 11.10 4.07 -14.23
CA ASP A 275 12.22 4.35 -15.15
C ASP A 275 12.11 5.70 -15.87
N THR A 276 10.92 6.31 -15.85
CA THR A 276 10.67 7.59 -16.51
C THR A 276 10.19 8.65 -15.52
N PRO A 277 10.67 9.89 -15.60
CA PRO A 277 10.07 11.02 -14.89
C PRO A 277 8.63 11.22 -15.36
N LEU A 278 7.70 11.42 -14.44
CA LEU A 278 6.28 11.66 -14.73
C LEU A 278 5.65 10.53 -15.59
N ALA A 279 5.98 9.27 -15.29
CA ALA A 279 5.31 8.12 -15.90
C ALA A 279 3.80 8.29 -15.81
N SER A 280 3.07 7.84 -16.82
CA SER A 280 1.61 7.84 -16.77
C SER A 280 1.17 6.94 -15.62
N VAL A 281 0.41 7.52 -14.69
CA VAL A 281 -0.16 6.79 -13.55
C VAL A 281 -1.38 6.03 -14.06
N GLY A 282 -1.28 4.71 -14.13
CA GLY A 282 -2.39 3.80 -14.44
C GLY A 282 -3.24 3.51 -13.20
N ARG A 283 -4.52 3.16 -13.39
CA ARG A 283 -5.36 2.65 -12.32
C ARG A 283 -5.40 1.12 -12.36
N ALA A 284 -4.92 0.48 -11.28
CA ALA A 284 -4.77 -0.97 -11.20
C ALA A 284 -5.95 -1.68 -10.53
N THR A 285 -6.77 -0.97 -9.74
CA THR A 285 -7.95 -1.54 -9.07
C THR A 285 -9.19 -0.69 -9.28
N PHE A 286 -10.38 -1.31 -9.22
CA PHE A 286 -11.65 -0.70 -9.57
C PHE A 286 -12.73 -1.11 -8.55
N ASP A 287 -12.44 -0.91 -7.27
CA ASP A 287 -13.44 -1.13 -6.20
C ASP A 287 -14.39 0.05 -6.05
N GLU A 288 -14.05 1.22 -6.60
CA GLU A 288 -14.80 2.47 -6.49
C GLU A 288 -15.02 2.90 -5.02
N TRP A 289 -14.08 2.52 -4.13
CA TRP A 289 -14.22 2.75 -2.71
C TRP A 289 -14.05 4.23 -2.36
N ARG A 290 -15.12 4.83 -1.84
CA ARG A 290 -15.14 6.22 -1.37
C ARG A 290 -15.11 6.25 0.14
N VAL A 291 -14.10 6.90 0.70
CA VAL A 291 -13.95 7.07 2.14
C VAL A 291 -13.20 8.36 2.46
N ASP A 292 -13.75 9.14 3.40
CA ASP A 292 -13.07 10.31 3.99
C ASP A 292 -12.24 9.85 5.19
N GLY A 293 -11.08 9.26 4.92
CA GLY A 293 -10.22 8.74 5.97
C GLY A 293 -8.99 8.01 5.45
N CYS A 294 -8.17 7.58 6.38
CA CYS A 294 -6.94 6.81 6.14
C CYS A 294 -7.19 5.33 6.43
N PRO A 295 -7.33 4.48 5.39
CA PRO A 295 -7.63 3.06 5.59
C PRO A 295 -6.51 2.26 6.24
N HIS A 296 -5.27 2.70 6.15
CA HIS A 296 -4.06 1.99 6.64
C HIS A 296 -3.90 0.56 6.08
N HIS A 297 -4.31 0.34 4.84
CA HIS A 297 -4.19 -0.93 4.13
C HIS A 297 -3.50 -0.70 2.78
N GLY A 298 -2.18 -0.79 2.75
CA GLY A 298 -1.40 -0.72 1.53
C GLY A 298 -1.46 -2.02 0.73
N PRO A 299 -1.16 -1.98 -0.59
CA PRO A 299 -1.16 -3.15 -1.45
C PRO A 299 0.05 -4.05 -1.24
N GLY A 300 0.00 -5.26 -1.80
CA GLY A 300 1.13 -6.13 -2.06
C GLY A 300 1.28 -6.38 -3.55
N LEU A 301 2.52 -6.53 -4.02
CA LEU A 301 2.86 -6.73 -5.42
C LEU A 301 3.99 -7.76 -5.52
N ALA A 302 3.85 -8.76 -6.38
CA ALA A 302 4.89 -9.74 -6.69
C ALA A 302 5.02 -9.92 -8.19
N ALA A 303 6.25 -10.00 -8.69
CA ALA A 303 6.51 -10.21 -10.12
C ALA A 303 6.04 -11.57 -10.61
N SER A 304 5.60 -11.63 -11.87
CA SER A 304 5.36 -12.84 -12.64
C SER A 304 6.11 -12.78 -13.97
N ALA A 305 6.05 -13.84 -14.75
CA ALA A 305 6.74 -13.89 -16.04
C ALA A 305 6.17 -12.88 -17.06
N ASP A 306 4.92 -12.49 -16.92
CA ASP A 306 4.15 -11.65 -17.86
C ASP A 306 3.56 -10.39 -17.22
N GLY A 307 3.91 -10.11 -15.96
CA GLY A 307 3.40 -8.96 -15.24
C GLY A 307 3.51 -9.13 -13.72
N PHE A 308 2.38 -9.07 -13.00
CA PHE A 308 2.38 -9.10 -11.55
C PHE A 308 1.19 -9.85 -10.95
N HIS A 309 1.38 -10.32 -9.72
CA HIS A 309 0.33 -10.69 -8.79
C HIS A 309 0.13 -9.54 -7.81
N ALA A 310 -1.10 -9.08 -7.64
CA ALA A 310 -1.44 -7.98 -6.76
C ALA A 310 -2.48 -8.39 -5.73
N VAL A 311 -2.32 -7.91 -4.49
CA VAL A 311 -3.29 -8.06 -3.41
C VAL A 311 -3.56 -6.71 -2.76
N TRP A 312 -4.81 -6.45 -2.38
CA TRP A 312 -5.20 -5.22 -1.71
C TRP A 312 -6.49 -5.39 -0.90
N PHE A 313 -6.67 -4.55 0.10
CA PHE A 313 -7.96 -4.39 0.78
C PHE A 313 -8.77 -3.29 0.11
N GLY A 314 -10.06 -3.51 -0.05
CA GLY A 314 -11.00 -2.51 -0.56
C GLY A 314 -12.43 -2.81 -0.13
N ILE A 315 -13.34 -1.87 -0.35
CA ILE A 315 -14.78 -2.05 -0.20
C ILE A 315 -15.40 -1.85 -1.56
N ARG A 316 -15.96 -2.91 -2.12
CA ARG A 316 -16.57 -2.90 -3.45
C ARG A 316 -18.08 -2.89 -3.35
N GLN A 317 -18.74 -2.14 -4.23
CA GLN A 317 -20.18 -2.23 -4.38
C GLN A 317 -20.55 -3.49 -5.17
N GLU A 318 -21.31 -4.39 -4.55
CA GLU A 318 -21.82 -5.62 -5.17
C GLU A 318 -23.35 -5.62 -5.04
N GLY A 319 -24.03 -5.20 -6.11
CA GLY A 319 -25.48 -4.92 -6.07
C GLY A 319 -25.81 -3.80 -5.08
N ALA A 320 -26.68 -4.07 -4.11
CA ALA A 320 -27.05 -3.11 -3.06
C ALA A 320 -26.05 -3.08 -1.87
N ASN A 321 -25.09 -4.01 -1.80
CA ASN A 321 -24.23 -4.19 -0.65
C ASN A 321 -22.81 -3.62 -0.88
N GLN A 322 -22.25 -3.04 0.18
CA GLN A 322 -20.82 -2.72 0.26
C GLN A 322 -20.07 -3.93 0.85
N VAL A 323 -19.19 -4.53 0.07
CA VAL A 323 -18.50 -5.77 0.43
C VAL A 323 -17.02 -5.47 0.70
N PRO A 324 -16.61 -5.37 1.97
CA PRO A 324 -15.22 -5.24 2.35
C PRO A 324 -14.46 -6.55 2.11
N GLY A 325 -13.15 -6.44 1.93
CA GLY A 325 -12.29 -7.61 1.89
C GLY A 325 -10.98 -7.40 1.16
N VAL A 326 -10.09 -8.36 1.34
CA VAL A 326 -8.86 -8.46 0.56
C VAL A 326 -9.17 -9.15 -0.76
N ARG A 327 -8.63 -8.58 -1.84
CA ARG A 327 -8.74 -9.10 -3.20
C ARG A 327 -7.39 -9.39 -3.78
N TYR A 328 -7.36 -10.32 -4.70
CA TYR A 328 -6.22 -10.71 -5.51
C TYR A 328 -6.58 -10.58 -6.99
N THR A 329 -5.61 -10.16 -7.80
CA THR A 329 -5.71 -10.23 -9.27
C THR A 329 -4.32 -10.38 -9.88
N ARG A 330 -4.26 -10.80 -11.14
CA ARG A 330 -3.07 -10.63 -11.97
C ARG A 330 -3.12 -9.28 -12.67
N LEU A 331 -1.98 -8.65 -12.80
CA LEU A 331 -1.79 -7.44 -13.59
C LEU A 331 -0.82 -7.74 -14.75
N THR A 332 -1.04 -7.11 -15.88
CA THR A 332 -0.08 -7.05 -16.98
C THR A 332 1.15 -6.23 -16.58
N ALA A 333 2.19 -6.20 -17.39
CA ALA A 333 3.41 -5.44 -17.12
C ALA A 333 3.17 -3.92 -17.00
N ASP A 334 2.11 -3.39 -17.62
CA ASP A 334 1.69 -1.99 -17.52
C ASP A 334 0.72 -1.71 -16.36
N GLY A 335 0.36 -2.72 -15.58
CA GLY A 335 -0.51 -2.59 -14.40
C GLY A 335 -2.00 -2.73 -14.68
N SER A 336 -2.40 -3.09 -15.90
CA SER A 336 -3.80 -3.35 -16.24
C SER A 336 -4.26 -4.68 -15.64
N PRO A 337 -5.47 -4.77 -15.04
CA PRO A 337 -5.99 -6.03 -14.53
C PRO A 337 -6.21 -7.06 -15.64
N VAL A 338 -5.73 -8.28 -15.45
CA VAL A 338 -5.99 -9.39 -16.35
C VAL A 338 -7.42 -9.88 -16.14
N GLN A 339 -8.22 -9.87 -17.19
CA GLN A 339 -9.62 -10.25 -17.14
C GLN A 339 -9.82 -11.67 -16.59
N GLY A 340 -10.82 -11.84 -15.73
CA GLY A 340 -11.19 -13.14 -15.14
C GLY A 340 -10.27 -13.63 -14.01
N THR A 341 -9.27 -12.83 -13.59
CA THR A 341 -8.36 -13.23 -12.51
C THR A 341 -8.68 -12.61 -11.14
N LEU A 342 -9.64 -11.69 -11.09
CA LEU A 342 -10.08 -11.07 -9.84
C LEU A 342 -10.74 -12.10 -8.93
N GLN A 343 -10.20 -12.26 -7.73
CA GLN A 343 -10.72 -13.14 -6.69
C GLN A 343 -10.75 -12.40 -5.36
N ARG A 344 -11.77 -12.68 -4.52
CA ARG A 344 -11.82 -12.23 -3.12
C ARG A 344 -11.29 -13.36 -2.24
N LEU A 345 -10.46 -13.04 -1.25
CA LEU A 345 -9.99 -14.02 -0.30
C LEU A 345 -11.19 -14.63 0.47
N PRO A 346 -11.16 -15.94 0.76
CA PRO A 346 -12.23 -16.63 1.47
C PRO A 346 -12.18 -16.37 2.98
N ASP A 347 -12.06 -15.09 3.36
CA ASP A 347 -11.97 -14.63 4.74
C ASP A 347 -12.43 -13.18 4.84
N GLU A 348 -13.57 -12.94 5.45
CA GLU A 348 -14.15 -11.61 5.59
C GLU A 348 -13.37 -10.69 6.55
N ARG A 349 -12.58 -11.29 7.44
CA ARG A 349 -11.72 -10.60 8.41
C ARG A 349 -10.27 -10.49 7.94
N ALA A 350 -10.01 -10.80 6.67
CA ALA A 350 -8.68 -10.68 6.09
C ALA A 350 -8.23 -9.22 6.06
N GLU A 351 -7.04 -8.96 6.57
CA GLU A 351 -6.42 -7.65 6.51
C GLU A 351 -4.90 -7.74 6.31
N HIS A 352 -4.29 -6.65 5.81
CA HIS A 352 -2.85 -6.47 5.65
C HIS A 352 -2.16 -7.61 4.89
N ALA A 353 -2.76 -8.03 3.78
CA ALA A 353 -2.22 -9.12 2.98
C ALA A 353 -0.90 -8.75 2.30
N SER A 354 -0.06 -9.76 2.13
CA SER A 354 1.19 -9.71 1.37
C SER A 354 1.18 -10.83 0.33
N VAL A 355 1.93 -10.66 -0.78
CA VAL A 355 2.02 -11.65 -1.86
C VAL A 355 3.47 -11.86 -2.27
N ALA A 356 3.84 -13.11 -2.53
CA ALA A 356 5.10 -13.50 -3.17
C ALA A 356 4.83 -14.55 -4.25
N ALA A 357 5.66 -14.58 -5.28
CA ALA A 357 5.50 -15.52 -6.38
C ALA A 357 6.85 -16.00 -6.92
N ASN A 358 6.88 -17.26 -7.36
CA ASN A 358 8.01 -17.84 -8.11
C ASN A 358 7.47 -18.80 -9.17
N GLY A 359 7.53 -18.41 -10.42
CA GLY A 359 6.89 -19.13 -11.53
C GLY A 359 5.39 -19.31 -11.28
N ASN A 360 4.91 -20.55 -11.30
CA ASN A 360 3.50 -20.87 -11.05
C ASN A 360 3.12 -20.91 -9.55
N ARG A 361 4.09 -20.79 -8.63
CA ARG A 361 3.83 -20.81 -7.20
C ARG A 361 3.53 -19.40 -6.71
N VAL A 362 2.37 -19.19 -6.12
CA VAL A 362 1.92 -17.90 -5.56
C VAL A 362 1.48 -18.10 -4.13
N ALA A 363 2.02 -17.32 -3.22
CA ALA A 363 1.61 -17.29 -1.82
C ALA A 363 1.02 -15.92 -1.49
N VAL A 364 -0.23 -15.89 -1.03
CA VAL A 364 -0.87 -14.75 -0.40
C VAL A 364 -1.01 -15.05 1.08
N VAL A 365 -0.54 -14.16 1.94
CA VAL A 365 -0.64 -14.32 3.39
C VAL A 365 -1.30 -13.12 4.01
N TRP A 366 -2.08 -13.32 5.07
CA TRP A 366 -2.77 -12.25 5.78
C TRP A 366 -3.00 -12.61 7.24
N ARG A 367 -3.36 -11.63 8.03
CA ARG A 367 -3.91 -11.86 9.36
C ARG A 367 -5.44 -11.72 9.34
N SER A 368 -6.09 -12.54 10.14
CA SER A 368 -7.55 -12.56 10.36
C SER A 368 -7.80 -12.30 11.84
N VAL A 369 -8.41 -11.16 12.19
CA VAL A 369 -8.56 -10.72 13.58
C VAL A 369 -9.96 -11.02 14.08
N ASP A 370 -10.06 -11.72 15.21
CA ASP A 370 -11.30 -12.03 15.92
C ASP A 370 -11.16 -11.73 17.42
N GLY A 371 -11.59 -10.55 17.81
CA GLY A 371 -11.39 -10.05 19.17
C GLY A 371 -9.91 -9.94 19.53
N MET A 372 -9.46 -10.70 20.53
CA MET A 372 -8.05 -10.75 20.96
C MET A 372 -7.23 -11.80 20.22
N THR A 373 -7.86 -12.64 19.41
CA THR A 373 -7.21 -13.72 18.66
C THR A 373 -6.92 -13.26 17.25
N THR A 374 -5.68 -13.42 16.82
CA THR A 374 -5.27 -13.24 15.43
C THR A 374 -4.83 -14.55 14.85
N THR A 375 -5.38 -14.92 13.70
CA THR A 375 -5.00 -16.11 12.94
C THR A 375 -4.18 -15.70 11.72
N LEU A 376 -2.99 -16.24 11.56
CA LEU A 376 -2.16 -16.14 10.37
C LEU A 376 -2.62 -17.18 9.35
N LYS A 377 -3.01 -16.73 8.17
CA LYS A 377 -3.51 -17.60 7.10
C LYS A 377 -2.71 -17.40 5.81
N ALA A 378 -2.71 -18.44 4.99
CA ALA A 378 -2.11 -18.43 3.66
C ALA A 378 -3.09 -18.96 2.61
N TRP A 379 -3.02 -18.43 1.42
CA TRP A 379 -3.72 -18.87 0.22
C TRP A 379 -2.67 -19.20 -0.83
N LEU A 380 -2.52 -20.48 -1.16
CA LEU A 380 -1.40 -21.01 -1.92
C LEU A 380 -1.88 -21.54 -3.26
N SER A 381 -1.19 -21.12 -4.32
CA SER A 381 -1.42 -21.56 -5.70
C SER A 381 -0.18 -22.22 -6.27
N ALA A 382 -0.36 -23.31 -7.01
CA ALA A 382 0.69 -23.97 -7.79
C ALA A 382 0.49 -23.79 -9.31
N ASP A 383 -0.52 -23.03 -9.73
CA ASP A 383 -0.95 -22.89 -11.13
C ASP A 383 -0.97 -21.42 -11.62
N GLY A 384 -0.16 -20.56 -11.01
CA GLY A 384 -0.03 -19.14 -11.38
C GLY A 384 -1.21 -18.29 -10.94
N GLY A 385 -1.85 -18.64 -9.83
CA GLY A 385 -2.95 -17.88 -9.26
C GLY A 385 -4.32 -18.16 -9.88
N ARG A 386 -4.48 -19.26 -10.62
CA ARG A 386 -5.77 -19.67 -11.17
C ARG A 386 -6.65 -20.34 -10.11
N SER A 387 -6.04 -21.17 -9.28
CA SER A 387 -6.68 -21.78 -8.12
C SER A 387 -5.81 -21.68 -6.88
N PHE A 388 -6.45 -21.74 -5.71
CA PHE A 388 -5.76 -21.58 -4.44
C PHE A 388 -6.27 -22.55 -3.40
N GLN A 389 -5.39 -22.95 -2.49
CA GLN A 389 -5.70 -23.71 -1.29
C GLN A 389 -5.52 -22.84 -0.03
N LEU A 390 -6.55 -22.77 0.80
CA LEU A 390 -6.49 -22.07 2.08
C LEU A 390 -5.77 -22.93 3.14
N ARG A 391 -4.84 -22.31 3.86
CA ARG A 391 -4.16 -22.90 5.01
C ARG A 391 -4.13 -21.93 6.17
N GLN A 392 -4.31 -22.45 7.37
CA GLN A 392 -4.00 -21.77 8.61
C GLN A 392 -2.54 -22.10 8.98
N LEU A 393 -1.74 -21.08 9.25
CA LEU A 393 -0.33 -21.25 9.59
C LEU A 393 -0.10 -21.17 11.10
N ALA A 394 -0.72 -20.18 11.77
CA ALA A 394 -0.54 -19.95 13.19
C ALA A 394 -1.71 -19.18 13.83
N GLN A 395 -1.69 -19.07 15.14
CA GLN A 395 -2.56 -18.23 15.95
C GLN A 395 -1.76 -17.52 17.04
N ALA A 396 -2.16 -16.31 17.39
CA ALA A 396 -1.62 -15.56 18.52
C ALA A 396 -2.71 -14.78 19.24
N GLN A 397 -2.47 -14.49 20.52
CA GLN A 397 -3.28 -13.62 21.34
C GLN A 397 -2.61 -12.26 21.50
N GLY A 398 -3.39 -11.19 21.47
CA GLY A 398 -2.91 -9.84 21.70
C GLY A 398 -2.26 -9.19 20.49
N GLU A 399 -1.40 -8.20 20.73
CA GLU A 399 -0.80 -7.37 19.66
C GLU A 399 0.18 -8.18 18.81
N ASN A 400 0.15 -7.93 17.51
CA ASN A 400 1.02 -8.58 16.53
C ASN A 400 1.22 -7.64 15.32
N ASP A 401 2.27 -7.87 14.54
CA ASP A 401 2.55 -7.16 13.30
C ASP A 401 1.78 -7.77 12.12
N PHE A 402 1.91 -7.15 10.97
CA PHE A 402 1.44 -7.69 9.69
C PHE A 402 2.41 -8.77 9.19
N PRO A 403 1.92 -9.85 8.55
CA PRO A 403 2.80 -10.88 8.03
C PRO A 403 3.68 -10.34 6.90
N ARG A 404 4.96 -10.75 6.92
CA ARG A 404 5.95 -10.43 5.88
C ARG A 404 6.32 -11.68 5.12
N LEU A 405 6.52 -11.54 3.82
CA LEU A 405 7.05 -12.59 2.98
C LEU A 405 8.51 -12.29 2.66
N ALA A 406 9.38 -13.25 2.96
CA ALA A 406 10.76 -13.28 2.50
C ALA A 406 10.88 -14.33 1.39
N GLN A 407 11.63 -14.04 0.33
CA GLN A 407 11.81 -14.94 -0.80
C GLN A 407 13.27 -15.01 -1.23
N LEU A 408 13.74 -16.23 -1.53
CA LEU A 408 15.03 -16.48 -2.16
C LEU A 408 14.86 -17.62 -3.18
N GLY A 409 14.91 -17.30 -4.47
CA GLY A 409 14.60 -18.25 -5.51
C GLY A 409 13.22 -18.87 -5.33
N ALA A 410 13.14 -20.20 -5.29
CA ALA A 410 11.89 -20.93 -5.09
C ALA A 410 11.41 -20.99 -3.64
N ARG A 411 12.25 -20.59 -2.69
CA ARG A 411 11.92 -20.61 -1.27
C ARG A 411 11.14 -19.37 -0.89
N ILE A 412 10.01 -19.54 -0.21
CA ILE A 412 9.17 -18.48 0.33
C ILE A 412 8.92 -18.79 1.80
N ALA A 413 9.16 -17.81 2.67
CA ALA A 413 8.87 -17.91 4.09
C ALA A 413 7.98 -16.76 4.54
N VAL A 414 7.05 -17.04 5.45
CA VAL A 414 6.28 -16.02 6.18
C VAL A 414 6.99 -15.73 7.49
N VAL A 415 7.24 -14.46 7.77
CA VAL A 415 7.75 -13.98 9.04
C VAL A 415 6.66 -13.15 9.71
N TRP A 416 6.31 -13.52 10.93
CA TRP A 416 5.23 -12.89 11.69
C TRP A 416 5.66 -12.62 13.13
N ARG A 417 5.67 -11.34 13.49
CA ARG A 417 6.04 -10.91 14.83
C ARG A 417 4.79 -10.75 15.71
N THR A 418 4.84 -11.35 16.86
CA THR A 418 3.89 -11.15 17.95
C THR A 418 4.57 -10.43 19.12
N ASN A 419 3.85 -10.11 20.18
CA ASN A 419 4.44 -9.55 21.40
C ASN A 419 5.49 -10.48 22.01
N ASN A 420 5.41 -11.79 21.78
CA ASN A 420 6.20 -12.80 22.47
C ASN A 420 7.38 -13.30 21.64
N GLU A 421 7.24 -13.34 20.32
CA GLU A 421 8.21 -13.99 19.44
C GLU A 421 8.13 -13.53 17.99
N VAL A 422 9.13 -13.92 17.20
CA VAL A 422 9.11 -13.87 15.74
C VAL A 422 8.92 -15.29 15.21
N GLN A 423 7.74 -15.58 14.69
CA GLN A 423 7.41 -16.85 14.06
C GLN A 423 7.85 -16.85 12.60
N VAL A 424 8.32 -17.98 12.11
CA VAL A 424 8.70 -18.18 10.72
C VAL A 424 8.06 -19.47 10.20
N HIS A 425 7.35 -19.37 9.09
CA HIS A 425 6.68 -20.50 8.44
C HIS A 425 7.18 -20.62 7.00
N ASP A 426 7.86 -21.71 6.70
CA ASP A 426 8.31 -22.04 5.34
C ASP A 426 7.11 -22.52 4.52
N ILE A 427 6.86 -21.90 3.36
CA ILE A 427 5.69 -22.18 2.53
C ILE A 427 5.95 -23.38 1.65
N GLN A 428 5.14 -24.43 1.82
CA GLN A 428 5.09 -25.60 0.97
C GLN A 428 3.83 -25.58 0.11
N PHE A 429 3.99 -25.72 -1.21
CA PHE A 429 2.91 -25.69 -2.20
C PHE A 429 2.35 -27.06 -2.49
#